data_b32c9b77ac404387af15832232b8e64e
#
_entry.id   b32c9b77ac404387af15832232b8e64e
#
_cell.length_a   1.000
_cell.length_b   1.000
_cell.length_c   1.000
_cell.angle_alpha   90.00
_cell.angle_beta   90.00
_cell.angle_gamma   90.00
#
_symmetry.space_group_name_H-M   'P 1'
#
loop_
_entity.id
_entity.type
_entity.pdbx_description
1 polymer ?
#
loop_
_entity_poly.entity_id
_entity_poly.type
_entity_poly.pdbx_seq_one_letter_code
_entity_poly.pdbx_strand_id
1 'polypeptide(L)'
;EKGERTYTATFAHKCFKPQTKTEALDPIGHDWGEPEYTWSKQDGEWFCTAKRTCKRDASHVEEETVKAAYKVTTPATTEKEGEGTYTATFENEAFKPQTWDVALSVLGHDWGAPEYSWTKQDGEWLCTAKRVCKRDASHVEKETVKVKVEHAIKSTCDVPGKDIYTATFSNKA
;
A
#
# COMPACT_ATOMS: atom_id res chain seq x y z
N GLU A 1 11.74 43.04 -1.49
CA GLU A 1 12.66 44.15 -1.81
C GLU A 1 12.64 45.20 -0.71
N LYS A 2 13.72 45.96 -0.56
CA LYS A 2 13.77 47.14 0.35
C LYS A 2 13.04 48.28 -0.30
N GLY A 3 12.12 48.90 0.41
CA GLY A 3 11.47 50.12 -0.02
C GLY A 3 12.28 51.37 0.33
N GLU A 4 11.92 52.51 -0.24
CA GLU A 4 12.49 53.81 0.09
C GLU A 4 11.39 54.82 0.37
N ARG A 5 11.60 55.63 1.38
CA ARG A 5 10.74 56.76 1.70
C ARG A 5 11.51 58.06 1.46
N THR A 6 11.02 58.90 0.57
CA THR A 6 11.64 60.17 0.29
C THR A 6 10.83 61.33 0.92
N TYR A 7 11.48 62.13 1.71
CA TYR A 7 10.95 63.36 2.29
C TYR A 7 11.44 64.53 1.45
N THR A 8 10.55 65.46 1.07
CA THR A 8 10.91 66.66 0.32
C THR A 8 10.45 67.88 1.10
N ALA A 9 11.41 68.72 1.47
CA ALA A 9 11.14 70.01 2.06
C ALA A 9 11.20 71.12 0.97
N THR A 10 10.09 71.85 0.82
CA THR A 10 9.98 73.02 -0.10
C THR A 10 9.88 74.30 0.72
N PHE A 11 10.53 75.36 0.24
CA PHE A 11 10.57 76.60 0.95
C PHE A 11 9.82 77.66 0.17
N ALA A 12 9.10 78.57 0.85
CA ALA A 12 8.36 79.65 0.22
C ALA A 12 9.32 80.75 -0.32
N HIS A 13 10.50 80.93 0.28
CA HIS A 13 11.47 81.88 -0.14
C HIS A 13 12.28 81.36 -1.34
N LYS A 14 12.33 82.13 -2.43
CA LYS A 14 12.95 81.73 -3.73
C LYS A 14 14.48 81.45 -3.69
N CYS A 15 15.18 81.93 -2.66
CA CYS A 15 16.61 81.69 -2.50
C CYS A 15 16.92 80.29 -2.00
N PHE A 16 15.97 79.55 -1.42
CA PHE A 16 16.15 78.19 -0.91
C PHE A 16 15.70 77.15 -1.92
N LYS A 17 16.55 76.19 -2.23
CA LYS A 17 16.23 75.08 -3.12
C LYS A 17 15.58 73.96 -2.30
N PRO A 18 14.61 73.24 -2.87
CA PRO A 18 14.05 72.08 -2.24
C PRO A 18 15.17 71.09 -1.80
N GLN A 19 14.96 70.45 -0.65
CA GLN A 19 15.86 69.43 -0.11
C GLN A 19 15.12 68.12 -0.02
N THR A 20 15.80 67.02 -0.32
CA THR A 20 15.27 65.67 -0.22
C THR A 20 16.12 64.84 0.74
N LYS A 21 15.47 64.00 1.51
CA LYS A 21 16.08 62.94 2.36
C LYS A 21 15.43 61.64 2.06
N THR A 22 16.20 60.62 1.72
CA THR A 22 15.68 59.29 1.49
C THR A 22 16.08 58.37 2.66
N GLU A 23 15.13 57.57 3.13
CA GLU A 23 15.34 56.53 4.17
C GLU A 23 14.95 55.19 3.57
N ALA A 24 15.80 54.17 3.76
CA ALA A 24 15.50 52.80 3.39
C ALA A 24 14.45 52.24 4.35
N LEU A 25 13.50 51.51 3.82
CA LEU A 25 12.51 50.75 4.57
C LEU A 25 12.85 49.30 4.54
N ASP A 26 12.74 48.62 5.68
CA ASP A 26 12.94 47.19 5.76
C ASP A 26 11.87 46.39 4.98
N PRO A 27 12.22 45.23 4.43
CA PRO A 27 11.26 44.39 3.76
C PRO A 27 10.13 43.98 4.74
N ILE A 28 8.91 43.94 4.26
CA ILE A 28 7.72 43.56 5.04
C ILE A 28 7.59 42.06 5.28
N GLY A 29 8.56 41.26 4.78
CA GLY A 29 8.56 39.81 4.88
C GLY A 29 7.55 39.13 3.96
N HIS A 30 7.45 37.82 4.09
CA HIS A 30 6.47 37.01 3.34
C HIS A 30 5.20 36.79 4.20
N ASP A 31 4.06 36.69 3.52
CA ASP A 31 2.78 36.21 4.06
C ASP A 31 2.45 34.90 3.36
N TRP A 32 2.97 33.80 3.93
CA TRP A 32 2.81 32.50 3.31
C TRP A 32 1.38 31.99 3.39
N GLY A 33 0.91 31.38 2.29
CA GLY A 33 -0.31 30.58 2.25
C GLY A 33 -0.15 29.26 2.97
N GLU A 34 -1.25 28.52 3.11
CA GLU A 34 -1.22 27.16 3.63
C GLU A 34 -0.46 26.24 2.65
N PRO A 35 0.33 25.29 3.15
CA PRO A 35 1.00 24.32 2.30
C PRO A 35 0.02 23.38 1.60
N GLU A 36 0.28 23.10 0.32
CA GLU A 36 -0.39 22.08 -0.48
C GLU A 36 0.55 20.87 -0.61
N TYR A 37 -0.01 19.65 -0.57
CA TYR A 37 0.77 18.42 -0.63
C TYR A 37 0.29 17.55 -1.79
N THR A 38 1.23 17.06 -2.60
CA THR A 38 0.95 16.24 -3.77
C THR A 38 1.80 14.98 -3.76
N TRP A 39 1.16 13.82 -3.92
CA TRP A 39 1.84 12.54 -4.02
C TRP A 39 2.07 12.17 -5.49
N SER A 40 3.26 11.68 -5.80
CA SER A 40 3.64 11.22 -7.13
C SER A 40 4.46 9.93 -7.07
N LYS A 41 4.40 9.13 -8.15
CA LYS A 41 5.19 7.91 -8.27
C LYS A 41 6.19 8.06 -9.40
N GLN A 42 7.48 7.82 -9.11
CA GLN A 42 8.58 7.88 -10.08
C GLN A 42 9.47 6.64 -9.89
N ASP A 43 9.77 5.93 -10.96
CA ASP A 43 10.62 4.73 -10.97
C ASP A 43 10.22 3.66 -9.92
N GLY A 44 8.92 3.55 -9.65
CA GLY A 44 8.36 2.60 -8.67
C GLY A 44 8.33 3.11 -7.23
N GLU A 45 8.95 4.25 -6.93
CA GLU A 45 9.01 4.85 -5.61
C GLU A 45 8.01 6.00 -5.46
N TRP A 46 7.53 6.24 -4.24
CA TRP A 46 6.61 7.32 -3.94
C TRP A 46 7.32 8.53 -3.36
N PHE A 47 6.91 9.69 -3.84
CA PHE A 47 7.38 11.01 -3.40
C PHE A 47 6.19 11.86 -2.97
N CYS A 48 6.43 12.74 -2.00
CA CYS A 48 5.48 13.78 -1.64
C CYS A 48 6.14 15.15 -1.84
N THR A 49 5.47 16.02 -2.57
CA THR A 49 5.87 17.40 -2.77
C THR A 49 4.99 18.30 -1.92
N ALA A 50 5.61 19.11 -1.06
CA ALA A 50 4.98 20.18 -0.31
C ALA A 50 5.29 21.52 -1.01
N LYS A 51 4.29 22.37 -1.13
CA LYS A 51 4.41 23.68 -1.80
C LYS A 51 3.59 24.73 -1.08
N ARG A 52 4.16 25.92 -0.86
CA ARG A 52 3.42 27.11 -0.41
C ARG A 52 3.81 28.35 -1.19
N THR A 53 2.87 29.24 -1.34
CA THR A 53 3.02 30.47 -2.13
C THR A 53 2.76 31.69 -1.25
N CYS A 54 3.54 32.73 -1.41
CA CYS A 54 3.33 33.98 -0.70
C CYS A 54 2.06 34.70 -1.23
N LYS A 55 1.17 35.10 -0.32
CA LYS A 55 -0.07 35.82 -0.64
C LYS A 55 0.15 37.22 -1.19
N ARG A 56 1.32 37.84 -0.87
CA ARG A 56 1.68 39.16 -1.34
C ARG A 56 2.33 39.16 -2.72
N ASP A 57 2.98 38.06 -3.08
CA ASP A 57 3.66 37.90 -4.37
C ASP A 57 3.69 36.43 -4.75
N ALA A 58 2.89 36.05 -5.74
CA ALA A 58 2.75 34.68 -6.20
C ALA A 58 4.03 34.11 -6.87
N SER A 59 5.01 34.95 -7.19
CA SER A 59 6.30 34.50 -7.69
C SER A 59 7.19 33.92 -6.59
N HIS A 60 6.91 34.25 -5.31
CA HIS A 60 7.58 33.68 -4.17
C HIS A 60 6.93 32.36 -3.78
N VAL A 61 7.65 31.29 -4.04
CA VAL A 61 7.20 29.91 -3.79
C VAL A 61 8.29 29.20 -2.98
N GLU A 62 7.87 28.44 -1.99
CA GLU A 62 8.69 27.41 -1.34
C GLU A 62 8.15 26.04 -1.70
N GLU A 63 9.03 25.15 -2.12
CA GLU A 63 8.69 23.79 -2.54
C GLU A 63 9.77 22.82 -2.10
N GLU A 64 9.35 21.67 -1.58
CA GLU A 64 10.23 20.59 -1.19
C GLU A 64 9.60 19.26 -1.61
N THR A 65 10.39 18.40 -2.26
CA THR A 65 9.99 17.04 -2.64
C THR A 65 10.83 16.04 -1.89
N VAL A 66 10.19 15.13 -1.18
CA VAL A 66 10.85 14.09 -0.40
C VAL A 66 10.38 12.70 -0.82
N LYS A 67 11.29 11.75 -0.78
CA LYS A 67 10.96 10.34 -0.97
C LYS A 67 10.23 9.83 0.28
N ALA A 68 9.11 9.16 0.08
CA ALA A 68 8.34 8.57 1.16
C ALA A 68 9.00 7.27 1.67
N ALA A 69 9.11 7.15 2.97
CA ALA A 69 9.47 5.90 3.62
C ALA A 69 8.24 4.98 3.68
N TYR A 70 8.40 3.70 3.29
CA TYR A 70 7.34 2.71 3.34
C TYR A 70 7.53 1.73 4.50
N LYS A 71 6.45 1.43 5.20
CA LYS A 71 6.43 0.44 6.27
C LYS A 71 5.14 -0.37 6.22
N VAL A 72 5.25 -1.70 6.30
CA VAL A 72 4.09 -2.57 6.55
C VAL A 72 3.67 -2.37 8.01
N THR A 73 2.44 -1.92 8.23
CA THR A 73 1.84 -1.69 9.55
C THR A 73 1.09 -2.92 10.03
N THR A 74 0.38 -3.58 9.12
CA THR A 74 -0.32 -4.84 9.37
C THR A 74 0.01 -5.81 8.23
N PRO A 75 0.70 -6.95 8.49
CA PRO A 75 0.97 -7.94 7.46
C PRO A 75 -0.33 -8.56 6.92
N ALA A 76 -0.41 -8.76 5.60
CA ALA A 76 -1.48 -9.53 4.99
C ALA A 76 -1.37 -11.02 5.40
N THR A 77 -2.52 -11.68 5.54
CA THR A 77 -2.61 -13.11 5.80
C THR A 77 -3.20 -13.85 4.58
N THR A 78 -3.42 -15.14 4.71
CA THR A 78 -4.08 -15.95 3.65
C THR A 78 -5.49 -15.47 3.35
N GLU A 79 -6.20 -14.89 4.33
CA GLU A 79 -7.62 -14.55 4.25
C GLU A 79 -7.93 -13.08 4.53
N LYS A 80 -6.98 -12.35 5.14
CA LYS A 80 -7.16 -10.94 5.49
C LYS A 80 -6.15 -10.07 4.78
N GLU A 81 -6.63 -8.93 4.33
CA GLU A 81 -5.79 -7.87 3.81
C GLU A 81 -4.89 -7.31 4.91
N GLY A 82 -3.71 -6.87 4.50
CA GLY A 82 -2.80 -6.12 5.36
C GLY A 82 -2.86 -4.62 5.07
N GLU A 83 -2.03 -3.87 5.75
CA GLU A 83 -1.87 -2.43 5.57
C GLU A 83 -0.39 -2.05 5.52
N GLY A 84 -0.09 -1.05 4.72
CA GLY A 84 1.20 -0.40 4.69
C GLY A 84 1.02 1.11 4.66
N THR A 85 1.97 1.83 5.24
CA THR A 85 1.93 3.30 5.32
C THR A 85 3.16 3.88 4.64
N TYR A 86 2.94 4.83 3.74
CA TYR A 86 3.96 5.74 3.24
C TYR A 86 4.01 6.97 4.14
N THR A 87 5.23 7.38 4.54
CA THR A 87 5.46 8.57 5.37
C THR A 87 6.45 9.48 4.66
N ALA A 88 6.06 10.74 4.44
CA ALA A 88 6.90 11.80 3.93
C ALA A 88 7.22 12.79 5.05
N THR A 89 8.51 13.02 5.31
CA THR A 89 8.99 13.97 6.32
C THR A 89 9.85 15.01 5.63
N PHE A 90 9.53 16.28 5.82
CA PHE A 90 10.18 17.42 5.19
C PHE A 90 11.25 18.01 6.11
N GLU A 91 12.30 18.58 5.53
CA GLU A 91 13.34 19.32 6.27
C GLU A 91 12.87 20.73 6.65
N ASN A 92 12.05 21.35 5.79
CA ASN A 92 11.46 22.65 6.08
C ASN A 92 10.35 22.50 7.14
N GLU A 93 10.57 23.07 8.32
CA GLU A 93 9.65 23.04 9.47
C GLU A 93 8.25 23.63 9.18
N ALA A 94 8.12 24.39 8.09
CA ALA A 94 6.84 24.92 7.64
C ALA A 94 5.93 23.85 7.02
N PHE A 95 6.48 22.72 6.61
CA PHE A 95 5.75 21.60 6.03
C PHE A 95 5.56 20.49 7.06
N LYS A 96 4.33 20.07 7.24
CA LYS A 96 3.99 19.00 8.17
C LYS A 96 4.22 17.64 7.53
N PRO A 97 4.69 16.63 8.27
CA PRO A 97 4.77 15.27 7.76
C PRO A 97 3.42 14.80 7.21
N GLN A 98 3.48 14.04 6.11
CA GLN A 98 2.30 13.47 5.45
C GLN A 98 2.37 11.95 5.51
N THR A 99 1.22 11.31 5.66
CA THR A 99 1.06 9.86 5.62
C THR A 99 0.02 9.46 4.60
N TRP A 100 0.23 8.30 3.99
CA TRP A 100 -0.74 7.69 3.08
C TRP A 100 -0.77 6.18 3.29
N ASP A 101 -1.93 5.67 3.71
CA ASP A 101 -2.15 4.26 3.96
C ASP A 101 -2.62 3.54 2.69
N VAL A 102 -2.10 2.34 2.49
CA VAL A 102 -2.42 1.48 1.35
C VAL A 102 -2.78 0.08 1.84
N ALA A 103 -3.81 -0.51 1.25
CA ALA A 103 -4.17 -1.89 1.51
C ALA A 103 -3.18 -2.85 0.81
N LEU A 104 -2.83 -3.92 1.50
CA LEU A 104 -2.08 -5.05 0.96
C LEU A 104 -3.03 -6.20 0.71
N SER A 105 -3.07 -6.67 -0.54
CA SER A 105 -3.93 -7.79 -0.90
C SER A 105 -3.67 -9.03 -0.06
N VAL A 106 -4.71 -9.81 0.18
CA VAL A 106 -4.62 -11.13 0.83
C VAL A 106 -3.59 -12.00 0.11
N LEU A 107 -2.85 -12.82 0.86
CA LEU A 107 -1.85 -13.71 0.28
C LEU A 107 -2.48 -14.91 -0.45
N GLY A 108 -3.75 -15.24 -0.14
CA GLY A 108 -4.42 -16.43 -0.62
C GLY A 108 -3.78 -17.71 -0.08
N HIS A 109 -4.36 -18.87 -0.44
CA HIS A 109 -3.84 -20.16 -0.03
C HIS A 109 -2.76 -20.67 -1.01
N ASP A 110 -1.72 -21.27 -0.48
CA ASP A 110 -0.74 -22.09 -1.20
C ASP A 110 -0.91 -23.54 -0.75
N TRP A 111 -1.77 -24.29 -1.45
CA TRP A 111 -2.09 -25.64 -1.09
C TRP A 111 -0.93 -26.61 -1.35
N GLY A 112 -0.67 -27.47 -0.40
CA GLY A 112 0.18 -28.63 -0.58
C GLY A 112 -0.45 -29.66 -1.52
N ALA A 113 0.34 -30.67 -1.91
CA ALA A 113 -0.18 -31.82 -2.63
C ALA A 113 -1.23 -32.57 -1.79
N PRO A 114 -2.31 -33.07 -2.39
CA PRO A 114 -3.30 -33.85 -1.66
C PRO A 114 -2.72 -35.21 -1.20
N GLU A 115 -3.06 -35.59 0.02
CA GLU A 115 -2.79 -36.91 0.59
C GLU A 115 -4.10 -37.70 0.58
N TYR A 116 -4.01 -38.99 0.24
CA TYR A 116 -5.17 -39.87 0.17
C TYR A 116 -5.07 -40.97 1.20
N SER A 117 -6.15 -41.20 1.93
CA SER A 117 -6.27 -42.33 2.89
C SER A 117 -7.53 -43.13 2.61
N TRP A 118 -7.40 -44.47 2.73
CA TRP A 118 -8.48 -45.41 2.52
C TRP A 118 -8.88 -46.04 3.85
N THR A 119 -10.16 -46.05 4.16
CA THR A 119 -10.71 -46.61 5.38
C THR A 119 -11.92 -47.49 5.07
N LYS A 120 -12.17 -48.52 5.86
CA LYS A 120 -13.35 -49.36 5.75
C LYS A 120 -14.25 -49.09 6.94
N GLN A 121 -15.49 -48.70 6.71
CA GLN A 121 -16.49 -48.43 7.74
C GLN A 121 -17.80 -49.12 7.36
N ASP A 122 -18.38 -49.86 8.28
CA ASP A 122 -19.63 -50.59 8.10
C ASP A 122 -19.67 -51.49 6.84
N GLY A 123 -18.51 -52.06 6.48
CA GLY A 123 -18.35 -52.92 5.30
C GLY A 123 -18.07 -52.15 3.98
N GLU A 124 -18.24 -50.83 3.96
CA GLU A 124 -18.00 -49.96 2.77
C GLU A 124 -16.61 -49.34 2.82
N TRP A 125 -15.98 -49.18 1.65
CA TRP A 125 -14.73 -48.44 1.52
C TRP A 125 -15.04 -46.95 1.33
N LEU A 126 -14.26 -46.14 2.09
CA LEU A 126 -14.22 -44.70 2.00
C LEU A 126 -12.80 -44.26 1.62
N CYS A 127 -12.70 -43.27 0.76
CA CYS A 127 -11.45 -42.59 0.46
C CYS A 127 -11.54 -41.13 0.90
N THR A 128 -10.54 -40.68 1.63
CA THR A 128 -10.41 -39.30 2.09
C THR A 128 -9.22 -38.67 1.42
N ALA A 129 -9.47 -37.55 0.73
CA ALA A 129 -8.46 -36.62 0.28
C ALA A 129 -8.30 -35.51 1.32
N LYS A 130 -7.05 -35.12 1.63
CA LYS A 130 -6.72 -34.04 2.54
C LYS A 130 -5.55 -33.25 1.96
N ARG A 131 -5.64 -31.91 1.99
CA ARG A 131 -4.51 -31.02 1.71
C ARG A 131 -4.42 -29.92 2.75
N VAL A 132 -3.20 -29.42 2.96
CA VAL A 132 -2.89 -28.41 3.97
C VAL A 132 -2.27 -27.19 3.26
N CYS A 133 -2.64 -26.01 3.67
CA CYS A 133 -2.03 -24.78 3.17
C CYS A 133 -0.58 -24.67 3.70
N LYS A 134 0.39 -24.42 2.80
CA LYS A 134 1.81 -24.25 3.18
C LYS A 134 2.08 -22.95 3.94
N ARG A 135 1.21 -21.92 3.74
CA ARG A 135 1.35 -20.65 4.45
C ARG A 135 0.76 -20.68 5.84
N ASP A 136 -0.27 -21.52 6.07
CA ASP A 136 -0.93 -21.67 7.36
C ASP A 136 -1.45 -23.11 7.50
N ALA A 137 -0.80 -23.89 8.33
CA ALA A 137 -1.12 -25.31 8.55
C ALA A 137 -2.48 -25.53 9.25
N SER A 138 -3.11 -24.49 9.80
CA SER A 138 -4.46 -24.57 10.34
C SER A 138 -5.53 -24.66 9.24
N HIS A 139 -5.20 -24.18 8.04
CA HIS A 139 -6.07 -24.26 6.88
C HIS A 139 -5.94 -25.63 6.21
N VAL A 140 -6.97 -26.44 6.37
CA VAL A 140 -7.05 -27.81 5.88
C VAL A 140 -8.31 -27.99 5.05
N GLU A 141 -8.16 -28.48 3.82
CA GLU A 141 -9.27 -28.98 3.04
C GLU A 141 -9.32 -30.51 3.12
N LYS A 142 -10.51 -31.03 3.27
CA LYS A 142 -10.76 -32.45 3.38
C LYS A 142 -12.08 -32.84 2.73
N GLU A 143 -12.06 -33.88 1.90
CA GLU A 143 -13.24 -34.47 1.31
C GLU A 143 -13.19 -35.99 1.50
N THR A 144 -14.31 -36.60 1.93
CA THR A 144 -14.43 -38.05 2.08
C THR A 144 -15.54 -38.53 1.17
N VAL A 145 -15.25 -39.50 0.34
CA VAL A 145 -16.20 -40.08 -0.63
C VAL A 145 -16.35 -41.59 -0.46
N LYS A 146 -17.54 -42.09 -0.78
CA LYS A 146 -17.76 -43.53 -0.93
C LYS A 146 -17.07 -44.01 -2.20
N VAL A 147 -16.50 -45.20 -2.12
CA VAL A 147 -15.75 -45.82 -3.20
C VAL A 147 -16.69 -46.69 -4.04
N LYS A 148 -16.64 -46.52 -5.35
CA LYS A 148 -17.27 -47.39 -6.30
C LYS A 148 -16.40 -48.61 -6.53
N VAL A 149 -17.02 -49.82 -6.49
CA VAL A 149 -16.34 -51.09 -6.73
C VAL A 149 -16.85 -51.67 -8.06
N GLU A 150 -15.90 -52.08 -8.87
CA GLU A 150 -16.20 -52.78 -10.13
C GLU A 150 -15.44 -54.13 -10.14
N HIS A 151 -16.14 -55.20 -10.40
CA HIS A 151 -15.54 -56.53 -10.58
C HIS A 151 -14.95 -56.63 -11.99
N ALA A 152 -13.65 -56.37 -12.13
CA ALA A 152 -12.98 -56.36 -13.43
C ALA A 152 -12.70 -57.76 -13.97
N ILE A 153 -12.37 -58.70 -13.05
CA ILE A 153 -12.11 -60.10 -13.39
C ILE A 153 -12.79 -60.97 -12.34
N LYS A 154 -13.67 -61.90 -12.79
CA LYS A 154 -14.26 -62.91 -11.90
C LYS A 154 -13.23 -63.98 -11.53
N SER A 155 -13.19 -64.36 -10.27
CA SER A 155 -12.40 -65.48 -9.84
C SER A 155 -12.91 -66.81 -10.44
N THR A 156 -11.99 -67.67 -10.78
CA THR A 156 -12.25 -69.09 -11.18
C THR A 156 -11.56 -70.04 -10.23
N CYS A 157 -11.61 -71.33 -10.45
CA CYS A 157 -10.95 -72.33 -9.59
C CYS A 157 -9.42 -72.11 -9.57
N ASP A 158 -8.85 -71.64 -10.71
CA ASP A 158 -7.39 -71.57 -10.91
C ASP A 158 -6.86 -70.14 -11.08
N VAL A 159 -7.76 -69.12 -11.19
CA VAL A 159 -7.40 -67.73 -11.44
C VAL A 159 -8.04 -66.82 -10.40
N PRO A 160 -7.26 -65.99 -9.69
CA PRO A 160 -7.82 -65.01 -8.75
C PRO A 160 -8.59 -63.92 -9.49
N GLY A 161 -9.70 -63.48 -8.93
CA GLY A 161 -10.43 -62.33 -9.39
C GLY A 161 -9.71 -60.99 -9.10
N LYS A 162 -10.20 -59.92 -9.72
CA LYS A 162 -9.71 -58.57 -9.52
C LYS A 162 -10.87 -57.57 -9.39
N ASP A 163 -10.90 -56.85 -8.27
CA ASP A 163 -11.79 -55.71 -8.07
C ASP A 163 -11.05 -54.42 -8.24
N ILE A 164 -11.71 -53.42 -8.87
CA ILE A 164 -11.20 -52.08 -9.00
C ILE A 164 -12.04 -51.19 -8.10
N TYR A 165 -11.33 -50.45 -7.25
CA TYR A 165 -11.92 -49.48 -6.33
C TYR A 165 -11.65 -48.08 -6.83
N THR A 166 -12.69 -47.30 -7.09
CA THR A 166 -12.57 -45.94 -7.61
C THR A 166 -13.23 -44.92 -6.68
N ALA A 167 -12.44 -43.95 -6.24
CA ALA A 167 -12.89 -42.78 -5.50
C ALA A 167 -12.95 -41.57 -6.43
N THR A 168 -14.08 -40.88 -6.48
CA THR A 168 -14.25 -39.66 -7.29
C THR A 168 -14.61 -38.51 -6.39
N PHE A 169 -13.73 -37.49 -6.36
CA PHE A 169 -13.90 -36.30 -5.56
C PHE A 169 -14.59 -35.18 -6.35
N SER A 170 -15.36 -34.34 -5.67
CA SER A 170 -16.03 -33.17 -6.24
C SER A 170 -15.07 -31.99 -6.40
N ASN A 171 -14.14 -31.85 -5.47
CA ASN A 171 -13.05 -30.88 -5.57
C ASN A 171 -12.07 -31.33 -6.65
N LYS A 172 -11.91 -30.48 -7.70
CA LYS A 172 -11.05 -30.76 -8.88
C LYS A 172 -9.61 -30.26 -8.70
N ALA A 173 -9.25 -29.80 -7.51
CA ALA A 173 -7.95 -29.21 -7.22
C ALA A 173 -6.86 -30.25 -6.95
#